data_e052775150b9ca502cd13686366fb933
#
_entry.id   e052775150b9ca502cd13686366fb933
#
_cell.length_a   1.000
_cell.length_b   1.000
_cell.length_c   1.000
_cell.angle_alpha   90.00
_cell.angle_beta   90.00
_cell.angle_gamma   90.00
#
_symmetry.space_group_name_H-M   'P 1'
#
loop_
_entity.id
_entity.type
_entity.pdbx_description
1 polymer ?
#
loop_
_entity_poly.entity_id
_entity_poly.type
_entity_poly.pdbx_seq_one_letter_code
_entity_poly.pdbx_strand_id
1 'polypeptide(L)'
;MNAKPDIQILTNFLADYTTAMVSAGTYTARVEKCVDRIANHYGYDVSVTIFVKYFTISVMDSQDNSLRRTYVRKIPLGHVSFNRISELSSLSWQILDEGLSLDEAKESFEGVMSVGANKFASSLIFISLANAAFCRLFGGDAGSVVCIFFATLVGYTLKFALAKMGVNLKVQYVLTSFVVSFIAYLGVSYGLTHTSDVAIGSSVLFMMPGVFLINSVFDILNDNTLVGISRAISTGILILCMAVGVYITLTLSSAEILNV
;
A
#
# COMPACT_ATOMS: atom_id res chain seq x y z
N MET A 1 26.63 28.47 6.25
CA MET A 1 25.45 28.14 7.07
C MET A 1 24.25 28.74 6.35
N ASN A 2 23.38 27.90 5.82
CA ASN A 2 22.13 28.36 5.20
C ASN A 2 21.29 29.07 6.28
N ALA A 3 20.65 30.19 5.92
CA ALA A 3 19.77 30.91 6.85
C ALA A 3 18.65 29.94 7.30
N LYS A 4 18.31 29.93 8.58
CA LYS A 4 17.24 29.13 9.16
C LYS A 4 15.93 29.47 8.41
N PRO A 5 15.24 28.49 7.81
CA PRO A 5 14.04 28.77 7.01
C PRO A 5 12.89 29.23 7.93
N ASP A 6 11.91 29.94 7.35
CA ASP A 6 10.69 30.30 8.05
C ASP A 6 9.91 29.05 8.50
N ILE A 7 9.48 29.04 9.76
CA ILE A 7 8.80 27.90 10.38
C ILE A 7 7.52 27.51 9.63
N GLN A 8 6.80 28.48 9.06
CA GLN A 8 5.56 28.20 8.32
C GLN A 8 5.86 27.51 7.00
N ILE A 9 6.92 27.95 6.29
CA ILE A 9 7.33 27.36 5.01
C ILE A 9 7.85 25.94 5.24
N LEU A 10 8.67 25.74 6.28
CA LEU A 10 9.17 24.43 6.66
C LEU A 10 8.02 23.47 7.07
N THR A 11 7.08 23.95 7.90
CA THR A 11 5.95 23.11 8.35
C THR A 11 5.08 22.66 7.17
N ASN A 12 4.86 23.53 6.18
CA ASN A 12 4.15 23.14 4.95
C ASN A 12 4.90 22.05 4.19
N PHE A 13 6.20 22.21 3.98
CA PHE A 13 7.02 21.21 3.31
C PHE A 13 7.01 19.88 4.04
N LEU A 14 7.22 19.87 5.37
CA LEU A 14 7.19 18.66 6.19
C LEU A 14 5.81 17.99 6.16
N ALA A 15 4.73 18.75 6.11
CA ALA A 15 3.38 18.22 6.01
C ALA A 15 3.12 17.59 4.62
N ASP A 16 3.64 18.19 3.54
CA ASP A 16 3.56 17.62 2.19
C ASP A 16 4.40 16.34 2.08
N TYR A 17 5.61 16.36 2.61
CA TYR A 17 6.50 15.21 2.68
C TYR A 17 5.87 14.05 3.48
N THR A 18 5.32 14.34 4.67
CA THR A 18 4.59 13.37 5.51
C THR A 18 3.41 12.76 4.75
N THR A 19 2.62 13.60 4.07
CA THR A 19 1.50 13.17 3.23
C THR A 19 1.96 12.20 2.15
N ALA A 20 3.06 12.52 1.46
CA ALA A 20 3.62 11.69 0.40
C ALA A 20 4.10 10.32 0.92
N MET A 21 4.83 10.32 2.04
CA MET A 21 5.33 9.09 2.68
C MET A 21 4.20 8.17 3.13
N VAL A 22 3.22 8.71 3.87
CA VAL A 22 2.08 7.91 4.39
C VAL A 22 1.21 7.39 3.25
N SER A 23 0.95 8.22 2.23
CA SER A 23 0.16 7.83 1.05
C SER A 23 0.87 6.78 0.19
N ALA A 24 2.20 6.76 0.20
CA ALA A 24 2.98 5.71 -0.45
C ALA A 24 2.95 4.37 0.29
N GLY A 25 2.35 4.30 1.48
CA GLY A 25 2.11 3.07 2.21
C GLY A 25 3.25 2.65 3.14
N THR A 26 3.97 3.59 3.74
CA THR A 26 5.02 3.29 4.72
C THR A 26 4.47 3.18 6.15
N TYR A 27 5.24 2.57 7.05
CA TYR A 27 4.90 2.49 8.47
C TYR A 27 5.29 3.76 9.24
N THR A 28 4.63 4.01 10.36
CA THR A 28 4.68 5.27 11.12
C THR A 28 6.10 5.65 11.53
N ALA A 29 6.85 4.76 12.18
CA ALA A 29 8.19 5.07 12.68
C ALA A 29 9.19 5.47 11.58
N ARG A 30 9.01 4.99 10.33
CA ARG A 30 9.84 5.44 9.21
C ARG A 30 9.54 6.88 8.81
N VAL A 31 8.26 7.25 8.83
CA VAL A 31 7.85 8.64 8.57
C VAL A 31 8.45 9.56 9.62
N GLU A 32 8.27 9.23 10.89
CA GLU A 32 8.80 9.98 12.03
C GLU A 32 10.31 10.23 11.87
N LYS A 33 11.09 9.15 11.67
CA LYS A 33 12.55 9.24 11.49
C LYS A 33 12.98 10.12 10.31
N CYS A 34 12.26 10.08 9.19
CA CYS A 34 12.59 10.92 8.04
C CYS A 34 12.25 12.40 8.31
N VAL A 35 11.09 12.65 8.90
CA VAL A 35 10.61 14.00 9.21
C VAL A 35 11.49 14.64 10.29
N ASP A 36 11.85 13.90 11.35
CA ASP A 36 12.78 14.34 12.39
C ASP A 36 14.14 14.73 11.80
N ARG A 37 14.69 13.90 10.91
CA ARG A 37 15.97 14.17 10.25
C ARG A 37 15.94 15.49 9.49
N ILE A 38 14.88 15.72 8.72
CA ILE A 38 14.72 16.96 7.94
C ILE A 38 14.55 18.17 8.88
N ALA A 39 13.67 18.07 9.88
CA ALA A 39 13.41 19.16 10.81
C ALA A 39 14.67 19.57 11.59
N ASN A 40 15.38 18.58 12.15
CA ASN A 40 16.61 18.79 12.92
C ASN A 40 17.71 19.42 12.06
N HIS A 41 17.84 19.06 10.78
CA HIS A 41 18.78 19.70 9.85
C HIS A 41 18.57 21.22 9.77
N TYR A 42 17.31 21.66 9.77
CA TYR A 42 16.95 23.10 9.72
C TYR A 42 16.86 23.76 11.10
N GLY A 43 17.20 23.06 12.19
CA GLY A 43 17.19 23.60 13.55
C GLY A 43 15.81 23.71 14.19
N TYR A 44 14.92 22.77 13.86
CA TYR A 44 13.57 22.66 14.42
C TYR A 44 13.35 21.26 15.01
N ASP A 45 12.58 21.20 16.09
CA ASP A 45 12.04 19.97 16.65
C ASP A 45 10.67 19.70 16.03
N VAL A 46 10.35 18.43 15.80
CA VAL A 46 9.07 18.06 15.22
C VAL A 46 8.43 16.90 16.00
N SER A 47 7.12 16.94 16.09
CA SER A 47 6.32 15.83 16.60
C SER A 47 5.26 15.48 15.57
N VAL A 48 5.21 14.21 15.18
CA VAL A 48 4.23 13.70 14.21
C VAL A 48 3.39 12.64 14.89
N THR A 49 2.07 12.78 14.81
CA THR A 49 1.13 11.74 15.27
C THR A 49 0.27 11.32 14.08
N ILE A 50 0.40 10.05 13.68
CA ILE A 50 -0.31 9.51 12.51
C ILE A 50 -1.51 8.70 13.00
N PHE A 51 -2.67 8.94 12.37
CA PHE A 51 -3.88 8.16 12.52
C PHE A 51 -4.25 7.51 11.18
N VAL A 52 -5.34 6.75 11.15
CA VAL A 52 -5.74 6.03 9.92
C VAL A 52 -6.14 6.97 8.78
N LYS A 53 -6.76 8.11 9.10
CA LYS A 53 -7.34 9.03 8.09
C LYS A 53 -6.70 10.42 8.07
N TYR A 54 -5.97 10.79 9.09
CA TYR A 54 -5.32 12.09 9.23
C TYR A 54 -4.06 11.96 10.06
N PHE A 55 -3.21 12.95 9.99
CA PHE A 55 -2.06 13.09 10.86
C PHE A 55 -1.99 14.51 11.40
N THR A 56 -1.33 14.65 12.54
CA THR A 56 -0.97 15.94 13.12
C THR A 56 0.54 16.07 13.08
N ILE A 57 1.03 17.21 12.63
CA ILE A 57 2.44 17.57 12.67
C ILE A 57 2.60 18.88 13.42
N SER A 58 3.49 18.92 14.39
CA SER A 58 3.84 20.10 15.17
C SER A 58 5.33 20.35 15.05
N VAL A 59 5.70 21.48 14.50
CA VAL A 59 7.08 21.94 14.36
C VAL A 59 7.31 23.05 15.34
N MET A 60 8.43 22.99 16.06
CA MET A 60 8.79 23.93 17.13
C MET A 60 10.24 24.37 16.94
N ASP A 61 10.52 25.63 17.18
CA ASP A 61 11.89 26.13 17.14
C ASP A 61 12.68 25.54 18.30
N SER A 62 13.86 24.95 18.03
CA SER A 62 14.69 24.32 19.06
C SER A 62 15.29 25.34 20.06
N GLN A 63 15.30 26.63 19.71
CA GLN A 63 15.83 27.70 20.57
C GLN A 63 14.74 28.57 21.20
N ASP A 64 13.55 28.64 20.58
CA ASP A 64 12.41 29.44 21.06
C ASP A 64 11.12 28.64 21.04
N ASN A 65 10.76 28.04 22.17
CA ASN A 65 9.56 27.24 22.35
C ASN A 65 8.25 28.02 22.12
N SER A 66 8.28 29.35 22.05
CA SER A 66 7.11 30.17 21.72
C SER A 66 6.76 30.09 20.21
N LEU A 67 7.76 29.84 19.38
CA LEU A 67 7.60 29.67 17.94
C LEU A 67 7.23 28.21 17.62
N ARG A 68 5.93 27.98 17.47
CA ARG A 68 5.39 26.66 17.15
C ARG A 68 4.30 26.75 16.09
N ARG A 69 4.29 25.78 15.19
CA ARG A 69 3.23 25.60 14.19
C ARG A 69 2.72 24.15 14.21
N THR A 70 1.42 24.00 14.24
CA THR A 70 0.76 22.68 14.23
C THR A 70 -0.24 22.61 13.10
N TYR A 71 -0.15 21.57 12.30
CA TYR A 71 -1.10 21.27 11.22
C TYR A 71 -1.73 19.91 11.40
N VAL A 72 -3.03 19.84 11.04
CA VAL A 72 -3.75 18.59 10.89
C VAL A 72 -4.08 18.43 9.42
N ARG A 73 -3.68 17.30 8.83
CA ARG A 73 -3.96 17.01 7.42
C ARG A 73 -4.62 15.65 7.25
N LYS A 74 -5.53 15.57 6.29
CA LYS A 74 -6.15 14.31 5.89
C LYS A 74 -5.17 13.54 5.02
N ILE A 75 -5.07 12.22 5.27
CA ILE A 75 -4.28 11.31 4.45
C ILE A 75 -5.12 10.93 3.23
N PRO A 76 -4.69 11.29 2.01
CA PRO A 76 -5.37 10.85 0.81
C PRO A 76 -5.20 9.35 0.61
N LEU A 77 -6.17 8.72 -0.05
CA LEU A 77 -6.03 7.33 -0.47
C LEU A 77 -4.90 7.26 -1.50
N GLY A 78 -3.87 6.49 -1.19
CA GLY A 78 -2.72 6.26 -2.05
C GLY A 78 -2.58 4.79 -2.43
N HIS A 79 -1.69 4.53 -3.38
CA HIS A 79 -1.24 3.18 -3.72
C HIS A 79 0.15 2.96 -3.15
N VAL A 80 0.39 1.74 -2.65
CA VAL A 80 1.72 1.36 -2.17
C VAL A 80 2.74 1.53 -3.31
N SER A 81 3.79 2.30 -3.06
CA SER A 81 4.87 2.56 -4.00
C SER A 81 6.22 2.50 -3.29
N PHE A 82 6.89 1.36 -3.41
CA PHE A 82 8.21 1.16 -2.79
C PHE A 82 9.26 2.12 -3.36
N ASN A 83 9.21 2.41 -4.67
CA ASN A 83 10.11 3.39 -5.29
C ASN A 83 9.95 4.76 -4.62
N ARG A 84 8.72 5.25 -4.49
CA ARG A 84 8.46 6.54 -3.85
C ARG A 84 8.90 6.56 -2.38
N ILE A 85 8.67 5.47 -1.64
CA ILE A 85 9.15 5.34 -0.25
C ILE A 85 10.68 5.40 -0.21
N SER A 86 11.36 4.71 -1.12
CA SER A 86 12.82 4.70 -1.21
C SER A 86 13.38 6.08 -1.55
N GLU A 87 12.86 6.72 -2.60
CA GLU A 87 13.28 8.04 -3.05
C GLU A 87 13.06 9.12 -1.98
N LEU A 88 11.89 9.15 -1.34
CA LEU A 88 11.62 10.08 -0.24
C LEU A 88 12.55 9.81 0.95
N SER A 89 12.80 8.55 1.29
CA SER A 89 13.74 8.19 2.35
C SER A 89 15.17 8.65 2.01
N SER A 90 15.59 8.46 0.76
CA SER A 90 16.89 8.93 0.25
C SER A 90 16.98 10.45 0.30
N LEU A 91 15.94 11.17 -0.10
CA LEU A 91 15.87 12.63 -0.04
C LEU A 91 16.09 13.14 1.39
N SER A 92 15.53 12.46 2.41
CA SER A 92 15.76 12.90 3.79
C SER A 92 17.22 12.77 4.24
N TRP A 93 17.97 11.81 3.69
CA TRP A 93 19.41 11.67 3.91
C TRP A 93 20.19 12.69 3.10
N GLN A 94 19.82 12.90 1.85
CA GLN A 94 20.45 13.88 0.96
C GLN A 94 20.37 15.30 1.56
N ILE A 95 19.22 15.69 2.12
CA ILE A 95 19.06 16.97 2.82
C ILE A 95 20.07 17.11 3.96
N LEU A 96 20.28 16.04 4.75
CA LEU A 96 21.22 16.06 5.86
C LEU A 96 22.68 16.04 5.41
N ASP A 97 23.02 15.11 4.51
CA ASP A 97 24.42 14.82 4.14
C ASP A 97 25.01 15.89 3.20
N GLU A 98 24.21 16.42 2.28
CA GLU A 98 24.64 17.46 1.33
C GLU A 98 24.35 18.89 1.83
N GLY A 99 23.57 19.03 2.91
CA GLY A 99 23.25 20.32 3.50
C GLY A 99 22.34 21.18 2.60
N LEU A 100 21.34 20.56 1.95
CA LEU A 100 20.46 21.26 1.01
C LEU A 100 19.70 22.40 1.69
N SER A 101 19.56 23.51 0.99
CA SER A 101 18.60 24.56 1.35
C SER A 101 17.16 24.06 1.23
N LEU A 102 16.22 24.74 1.89
CA LEU A 102 14.81 24.32 1.82
C LEU A 102 14.23 24.37 0.41
N ASP A 103 14.70 25.30 -0.44
CA ASP A 103 14.21 25.41 -1.81
C ASP A 103 14.74 24.30 -2.72
N GLU A 104 16.02 23.91 -2.58
CA GLU A 104 16.59 22.72 -3.23
C GLU A 104 15.90 21.43 -2.79
N ALA A 105 15.59 21.33 -1.48
CA ALA A 105 14.85 20.18 -0.94
C ALA A 105 13.43 20.08 -1.52
N LYS A 106 12.74 21.21 -1.72
CA LYS A 106 11.42 21.24 -2.39
C LYS A 106 11.52 20.84 -3.86
N GLU A 107 12.49 21.37 -4.59
CA GLU A 107 12.70 20.99 -5.98
C GLU A 107 12.96 19.51 -6.14
N SER A 108 13.83 18.93 -5.30
CA SER A 108 14.10 17.50 -5.26
C SER A 108 12.84 16.69 -4.91
N PHE A 109 12.05 17.16 -3.95
CA PHE A 109 10.77 16.54 -3.58
C PHE A 109 9.77 16.56 -4.75
N GLU A 110 9.63 17.68 -5.45
CA GLU A 110 8.78 17.77 -6.63
C GLU A 110 9.26 16.83 -7.73
N GLY A 111 10.57 16.69 -7.90
CA GLY A 111 11.19 15.71 -8.81
C GLY A 111 10.71 14.28 -8.48
N VAL A 112 10.80 13.86 -7.21
CA VAL A 112 10.31 12.55 -6.75
C VAL A 112 8.81 12.38 -6.99
N MET A 113 8.03 13.43 -6.75
CA MET A 113 6.57 13.39 -6.93
C MET A 113 6.14 13.39 -8.39
N SER A 114 6.95 13.95 -9.29
CA SER A 114 6.69 13.98 -10.74
C SER A 114 6.83 12.61 -11.42
N VAL A 115 7.57 11.68 -10.81
CA VAL A 115 7.70 10.31 -11.32
C VAL A 115 6.36 9.62 -11.29
N GLY A 116 5.80 9.35 -12.46
CA GLY A 116 4.49 8.73 -12.63
C GLY A 116 4.43 7.30 -12.08
N ALA A 117 3.22 6.87 -11.74
CA ALA A 117 2.96 5.48 -11.38
C ALA A 117 3.31 4.53 -12.56
N ASN A 118 3.65 3.29 -12.22
CA ASN A 118 3.92 2.25 -13.22
C ASN A 118 2.77 2.15 -14.24
N LYS A 119 3.11 1.92 -15.51
CA LYS A 119 2.11 1.76 -16.58
C LYS A 119 1.21 0.57 -16.25
N PHE A 120 -0.10 0.76 -16.35
CA PHE A 120 -1.11 -0.29 -16.06
C PHE A 120 -0.79 -1.62 -16.76
N ALA A 121 -0.46 -1.57 -18.05
CA ALA A 121 -0.16 -2.76 -18.84
C ALA A 121 1.05 -3.55 -18.31
N SER A 122 2.10 -2.86 -17.91
CA SER A 122 3.29 -3.46 -17.32
C SER A 122 2.95 -4.14 -15.98
N SER A 123 2.24 -3.43 -15.10
CA SER A 123 1.79 -3.99 -13.82
C SER A 123 0.88 -5.20 -14.00
N LEU A 124 -0.05 -5.15 -14.94
CA LEU A 124 -0.97 -6.24 -15.26
C LEU A 124 -0.22 -7.51 -15.62
N ILE A 125 0.75 -7.42 -16.54
CA ILE A 125 1.52 -8.59 -16.99
C ILE A 125 2.38 -9.15 -15.86
N PHE A 126 3.15 -8.29 -15.17
CA PHE A 126 4.06 -8.76 -14.12
C PHE A 126 3.31 -9.35 -12.91
N ILE A 127 2.18 -8.78 -12.50
CA ILE A 127 1.37 -9.32 -11.41
C ILE A 127 0.77 -10.68 -11.82
N SER A 128 0.30 -10.82 -13.06
CA SER A 128 -0.25 -12.09 -13.54
C SER A 128 0.83 -13.18 -13.63
N LEU A 129 2.02 -12.85 -14.11
CA LEU A 129 3.16 -13.78 -14.11
C LEU A 129 3.58 -14.17 -12.69
N ALA A 130 3.67 -13.19 -11.79
CA ALA A 130 4.02 -13.45 -10.39
C ALA A 130 3.01 -14.38 -9.71
N ASN A 131 1.70 -14.13 -9.90
CA ASN A 131 0.66 -14.98 -9.30
C ASN A 131 0.66 -16.38 -9.88
N ALA A 132 0.88 -16.53 -11.19
CA ALA A 132 1.04 -17.83 -11.85
C ALA A 132 2.30 -18.57 -11.33
N ALA A 133 3.40 -17.86 -11.10
CA ALA A 133 4.60 -18.45 -10.49
C ALA A 133 4.34 -18.90 -9.04
N PHE A 134 3.59 -18.14 -8.25
CA PHE A 134 3.18 -18.56 -6.91
C PHE A 134 2.31 -19.84 -6.96
N CYS A 135 1.36 -19.93 -7.90
CA CYS A 135 0.59 -21.15 -8.09
C CYS A 135 1.52 -22.36 -8.31
N ARG A 136 2.54 -22.21 -9.15
CA ARG A 136 3.53 -23.27 -9.39
C ARG A 136 4.32 -23.61 -8.13
N LEU A 137 4.73 -22.61 -7.36
CA LEU A 137 5.47 -22.77 -6.11
C LEU A 137 4.68 -23.57 -5.06
N PHE A 138 3.36 -23.41 -5.03
CA PHE A 138 2.46 -24.17 -4.15
C PHE A 138 2.06 -25.56 -4.72
N GLY A 139 2.69 -26.00 -5.78
CA GLY A 139 2.49 -27.34 -6.34
C GLY A 139 1.40 -27.42 -7.41
N GLY A 140 0.95 -26.29 -7.96
CA GLY A 140 0.02 -26.25 -9.08
C GLY A 140 0.61 -26.91 -10.33
N ASP A 141 -0.23 -27.63 -11.09
CA ASP A 141 0.14 -28.20 -12.39
C ASP A 141 0.22 -27.11 -13.49
N ALA A 142 0.64 -27.48 -14.69
CA ALA A 142 0.76 -26.54 -15.81
C ALA A 142 -0.60 -25.91 -16.17
N GLY A 143 -1.69 -26.67 -16.06
CA GLY A 143 -3.05 -26.19 -16.30
C GLY A 143 -3.47 -25.13 -15.30
N SER A 144 -3.19 -25.34 -14.00
CA SER A 144 -3.43 -24.35 -12.94
C SER A 144 -2.67 -23.05 -13.21
N VAL A 145 -1.38 -23.16 -13.55
CA VAL A 145 -0.53 -21.98 -13.81
C VAL A 145 -1.10 -21.12 -14.93
N VAL A 146 -1.51 -21.73 -16.05
CA VAL A 146 -2.14 -21.02 -17.17
C VAL A 146 -3.48 -20.43 -16.77
N CYS A 147 -4.31 -21.19 -16.08
CA CYS A 147 -5.62 -20.75 -15.61
C CYS A 147 -5.49 -19.53 -14.65
N ILE A 148 -4.56 -19.60 -13.69
CA ILE A 148 -4.32 -18.51 -12.74
C ILE A 148 -3.73 -17.27 -13.41
N PHE A 149 -2.89 -17.43 -14.42
CA PHE A 149 -2.41 -16.30 -15.20
C PHE A 149 -3.58 -15.49 -15.81
N PHE A 150 -4.50 -16.17 -16.51
CA PHE A 150 -5.66 -15.51 -17.11
C PHE A 150 -6.66 -15.01 -16.07
N ALA A 151 -6.92 -15.77 -15.01
CA ALA A 151 -7.78 -15.33 -13.91
C ALA A 151 -7.25 -14.02 -13.28
N THR A 152 -5.94 -13.92 -13.10
CA THR A 152 -5.30 -12.70 -12.55
C THR A 152 -5.40 -11.53 -13.51
N LEU A 153 -5.24 -11.74 -14.83
CA LEU A 153 -5.45 -10.69 -15.83
C LEU A 153 -6.85 -10.10 -15.73
N VAL A 154 -7.87 -10.96 -15.68
CA VAL A 154 -9.27 -10.52 -15.55
C VAL A 154 -9.50 -9.84 -14.19
N GLY A 155 -9.05 -10.45 -13.11
CA GLY A 155 -9.23 -9.93 -11.77
C GLY A 155 -8.56 -8.57 -11.53
N TYR A 156 -7.32 -8.41 -11.97
CA TYR A 156 -6.62 -7.13 -11.85
C TYR A 156 -7.29 -6.02 -12.65
N THR A 157 -7.73 -6.33 -13.88
CA THR A 157 -8.48 -5.42 -14.73
C THR A 157 -9.82 -5.03 -14.10
N LEU A 158 -10.56 -5.99 -13.56
CA LEU A 158 -11.82 -5.77 -12.86
C LEU A 158 -11.61 -4.87 -11.63
N LYS A 159 -10.63 -5.19 -10.79
CA LYS A 159 -10.29 -4.37 -9.60
C LYS A 159 -9.97 -2.93 -9.98
N PHE A 160 -9.19 -2.72 -11.04
CA PHE A 160 -8.85 -1.40 -11.55
C PHE A 160 -10.08 -0.64 -12.08
N ALA A 161 -10.97 -1.33 -12.81
CA ALA A 161 -12.21 -0.73 -13.29
C ALA A 161 -13.14 -0.32 -12.15
N LEU A 162 -13.34 -1.20 -11.16
CA LEU A 162 -14.14 -0.91 -9.96
C LEU A 162 -13.57 0.27 -9.15
N ALA A 163 -12.24 0.36 -9.05
CA ALA A 163 -11.57 1.48 -8.39
C ALA A 163 -11.83 2.80 -9.12
N LYS A 164 -11.75 2.80 -10.46
CA LYS A 164 -12.09 3.99 -11.29
C LYS A 164 -13.55 4.41 -11.15
N MET A 165 -14.46 3.46 -10.96
CA MET A 165 -15.88 3.73 -10.72
C MET A 165 -16.17 4.22 -9.29
N GLY A 166 -15.16 4.34 -8.43
CA GLY A 166 -15.32 4.78 -7.05
C GLY A 166 -15.99 3.75 -6.13
N VAL A 167 -16.05 2.48 -6.52
CA VAL A 167 -16.63 1.42 -5.70
C VAL A 167 -15.82 1.24 -4.41
N ASN A 168 -16.51 1.00 -3.30
CA ASN A 168 -15.87 0.80 -2.00
C ASN A 168 -14.83 -0.34 -2.06
N LEU A 169 -13.66 -0.12 -1.45
CA LEU A 169 -12.54 -1.07 -1.48
C LEU A 169 -12.92 -2.48 -1.00
N LYS A 170 -13.76 -2.59 0.04
CA LYS A 170 -14.21 -3.88 0.58
C LYS A 170 -15.04 -4.66 -0.46
N VAL A 171 -15.93 -3.95 -1.18
CA VAL A 171 -16.74 -4.54 -2.26
C VAL A 171 -15.84 -4.96 -3.43
N GLN A 172 -14.82 -4.17 -3.78
CA GLN A 172 -13.83 -4.56 -4.79
C GLN A 172 -13.18 -5.90 -4.42
N TYR A 173 -12.80 -6.09 -3.14
CA TYR A 173 -12.19 -7.32 -2.68
C TYR A 173 -13.14 -8.52 -2.80
N VAL A 174 -14.41 -8.40 -2.39
CA VAL A 174 -15.41 -9.47 -2.52
C VAL A 174 -15.64 -9.85 -3.99
N LEU A 175 -15.92 -8.84 -4.85
CA LEU A 175 -16.24 -9.09 -6.25
C LEU A 175 -15.06 -9.67 -7.04
N THR A 176 -13.87 -9.09 -6.82
CA THR A 176 -12.68 -9.56 -7.54
C THR A 176 -12.29 -10.97 -7.09
N SER A 177 -12.28 -11.27 -5.79
CA SER A 177 -11.95 -12.60 -5.29
C SER A 177 -12.96 -13.67 -5.75
N PHE A 178 -14.25 -13.33 -5.80
CA PHE A 178 -15.28 -14.20 -6.39
C PHE A 178 -14.96 -14.48 -7.85
N VAL A 179 -14.76 -13.47 -8.68
CA VAL A 179 -14.54 -13.65 -10.12
C VAL A 179 -13.29 -14.48 -10.39
N VAL A 180 -12.17 -14.20 -9.72
CA VAL A 180 -10.93 -14.93 -9.98
C VAL A 180 -10.98 -16.37 -9.49
N SER A 181 -11.58 -16.63 -8.34
CA SER A 181 -11.77 -17.99 -7.83
C SER A 181 -12.78 -18.79 -8.68
N PHE A 182 -13.80 -18.11 -9.20
CA PHE A 182 -14.77 -18.74 -10.11
C PHE A 182 -14.13 -19.12 -11.45
N ILE A 183 -13.27 -18.26 -12.03
CA ILE A 183 -12.49 -18.62 -13.23
C ILE A 183 -11.58 -19.81 -12.96
N ALA A 184 -10.91 -19.84 -11.79
CA ALA A 184 -10.10 -20.98 -11.41
C ALA A 184 -10.93 -22.28 -11.29
N TYR A 185 -12.12 -22.18 -10.67
CA TYR A 185 -13.07 -23.29 -10.58
C TYR A 185 -13.52 -23.79 -11.96
N LEU A 186 -13.84 -22.89 -12.90
CA LEU A 186 -14.17 -23.31 -14.28
C LEU A 186 -13.01 -24.06 -14.94
N GLY A 187 -11.77 -23.63 -14.71
CA GLY A 187 -10.58 -24.36 -15.18
C GLY A 187 -10.50 -25.78 -14.64
N VAL A 188 -10.91 -26.00 -13.39
CA VAL A 188 -11.02 -27.36 -12.80
C VAL A 188 -12.16 -28.14 -13.44
N SER A 189 -13.37 -27.56 -13.55
CA SER A 189 -14.56 -28.19 -14.08
C SER A 189 -14.40 -28.65 -15.54
N TYR A 190 -13.67 -27.88 -16.35
CA TYR A 190 -13.35 -28.24 -17.73
C TYR A 190 -12.14 -29.17 -17.87
N GLY A 191 -11.57 -29.65 -16.76
CA GLY A 191 -10.43 -30.58 -16.77
C GLY A 191 -9.12 -30.00 -17.26
N LEU A 192 -9.00 -28.67 -17.24
CA LEU A 192 -7.74 -27.96 -17.59
C LEU A 192 -6.66 -28.13 -16.51
N THR A 193 -7.05 -28.40 -15.28
CA THR A 193 -6.16 -28.62 -14.12
C THR A 193 -6.69 -29.74 -13.23
N HIS A 194 -5.74 -30.48 -12.63
CA HIS A 194 -6.02 -31.55 -11.66
C HIS A 194 -5.69 -31.13 -10.22
N THR A 195 -5.17 -29.91 -10.00
CA THR A 195 -4.81 -29.38 -8.68
C THR A 195 -5.80 -28.30 -8.23
N SER A 196 -7.06 -28.71 -8.00
CA SER A 196 -8.19 -27.84 -7.68
C SER A 196 -7.93 -26.89 -6.52
N ASP A 197 -7.45 -27.44 -5.39
CA ASP A 197 -7.25 -26.68 -4.14
C ASP A 197 -6.17 -25.61 -4.32
N VAL A 198 -5.09 -25.98 -5.02
CA VAL A 198 -4.00 -25.04 -5.33
C VAL A 198 -4.46 -23.95 -6.30
N ALA A 199 -5.23 -24.31 -7.33
CA ALA A 199 -5.74 -23.37 -8.31
C ALA A 199 -6.67 -22.34 -7.64
N ILE A 200 -7.68 -22.79 -6.91
CA ILE A 200 -8.64 -21.90 -6.26
C ILE A 200 -7.94 -21.05 -5.18
N GLY A 201 -7.11 -21.66 -4.34
CA GLY A 201 -6.37 -20.95 -3.29
C GLY A 201 -5.39 -19.91 -3.84
N SER A 202 -4.67 -20.22 -4.92
CA SER A 202 -3.70 -19.29 -5.54
C SER A 202 -4.37 -18.16 -6.31
N SER A 203 -5.62 -18.32 -6.75
CA SER A 203 -6.30 -17.33 -7.59
C SER A 203 -6.37 -15.94 -6.95
N VAL A 204 -6.46 -15.85 -5.63
CA VAL A 204 -6.65 -14.61 -4.87
C VAL A 204 -5.36 -14.02 -4.30
N LEU A 205 -4.20 -14.69 -4.42
CA LEU A 205 -2.96 -14.28 -3.76
C LEU A 205 -2.47 -12.89 -4.17
N PHE A 206 -2.66 -12.49 -5.43
CA PHE A 206 -2.28 -11.16 -5.90
C PHE A 206 -3.04 -10.02 -5.20
N MET A 207 -4.16 -10.33 -4.56
CA MET A 207 -4.95 -9.35 -3.80
C MET A 207 -4.55 -9.27 -2.34
N MET A 208 -3.71 -10.20 -1.85
CA MET A 208 -3.39 -10.27 -0.43
C MET A 208 -2.75 -8.97 0.07
N PRO A 209 -3.31 -8.32 1.10
CA PRO A 209 -2.84 -7.03 1.57
C PRO A 209 -1.61 -7.17 2.48
N GLY A 210 -0.56 -7.89 2.01
CA GLY A 210 0.61 -8.26 2.81
C GLY A 210 1.38 -7.05 3.34
N VAL A 211 1.55 -6.01 2.52
CA VAL A 211 2.26 -4.78 2.93
C VAL A 211 1.55 -4.10 4.11
N PHE A 212 0.22 -4.05 4.11
CA PHE A 212 -0.54 -3.45 5.21
C PHE A 212 -0.43 -4.28 6.49
N LEU A 213 -0.38 -5.62 6.39
CA LEU A 213 -0.13 -6.50 7.54
C LEU A 213 1.26 -6.28 8.12
N ILE A 214 2.29 -6.29 7.28
CA ILE A 214 3.67 -6.06 7.70
C ILE A 214 3.82 -4.70 8.37
N ASN A 215 3.25 -3.65 7.78
CA ASN A 215 3.30 -2.31 8.35
C ASN A 215 2.57 -2.23 9.70
N SER A 216 1.46 -2.96 9.88
CA SER A 216 0.78 -3.00 11.18
C SER A 216 1.63 -3.64 12.27
N VAL A 217 2.37 -4.69 11.92
CA VAL A 217 3.31 -5.33 12.85
C VAL A 217 4.48 -4.38 13.17
N PHE A 218 5.05 -3.73 12.17
CA PHE A 218 6.11 -2.74 12.41
C PHE A 218 5.64 -1.57 13.27
N ASP A 219 4.42 -1.09 13.08
CA ASP A 219 3.87 -0.02 13.93
C ASP A 219 3.75 -0.48 15.40
N ILE A 220 3.29 -1.72 15.64
CA ILE A 220 3.21 -2.29 17.00
C ILE A 220 4.60 -2.44 17.62
N LEU A 221 5.57 -2.96 16.86
CA LEU A 221 6.94 -3.18 17.33
C LEU A 221 7.72 -1.88 17.59
N ASN A 222 7.29 -0.77 17.01
CA ASN A 222 7.87 0.56 17.25
C ASN A 222 6.99 1.43 18.16
N ASP A 223 6.25 0.82 19.09
CA ASP A 223 5.41 1.46 20.11
C ASP A 223 4.23 2.29 19.57
N ASN A 224 3.99 2.29 18.26
CA ASN A 224 2.80 2.89 17.62
C ASN A 224 1.59 1.93 17.66
N THR A 225 1.34 1.31 18.82
CA THR A 225 0.41 0.20 19.01
C THR A 225 -1.01 0.50 18.56
N LEU A 226 -1.56 1.69 18.87
CA LEU A 226 -2.93 2.06 18.48
C LEU A 226 -3.11 2.11 16.96
N VAL A 227 -2.13 2.69 16.27
CA VAL A 227 -2.13 2.77 14.79
C VAL A 227 -1.97 1.38 14.20
N GLY A 228 -1.01 0.59 14.74
CA GLY A 228 -0.75 -0.78 14.32
C GLY A 228 -1.99 -1.67 14.44
N ILE A 229 -2.65 -1.69 15.59
CA ILE A 229 -3.89 -2.46 15.80
C ILE A 229 -5.00 -2.00 14.85
N SER A 230 -5.20 -0.70 14.69
CA SER A 230 -6.22 -0.16 13.79
C SER A 230 -5.97 -0.56 12.33
N ARG A 231 -4.70 -0.55 11.88
CA ARG A 231 -4.30 -1.04 10.55
C ARG A 231 -4.50 -2.55 10.42
N ALA A 232 -4.14 -3.33 11.44
CA ALA A 232 -4.34 -4.80 11.47
C ALA A 232 -5.82 -5.16 11.30
N ILE A 233 -6.71 -4.53 12.09
CA ILE A 233 -8.16 -4.74 12.00
C ILE A 233 -8.68 -4.37 10.60
N SER A 234 -8.28 -3.21 10.08
CA SER A 234 -8.70 -2.75 8.74
C SER A 234 -8.27 -3.73 7.65
N THR A 235 -7.06 -4.27 7.77
CA THR A 235 -6.50 -5.26 6.83
C THR A 235 -7.18 -6.61 6.99
N GLY A 236 -7.46 -7.03 8.23
CA GLY A 236 -8.23 -8.25 8.53
C GLY A 236 -9.62 -8.23 7.89
N ILE A 237 -10.29 -7.08 7.91
CA ILE A 237 -11.58 -6.92 7.21
C ILE A 237 -11.45 -7.13 5.69
N LEU A 238 -10.36 -6.67 5.06
CA LEU A 238 -10.13 -6.92 3.62
C LEU A 238 -9.90 -8.40 3.33
N ILE A 239 -9.17 -9.11 4.21
CA ILE A 239 -8.97 -10.57 4.11
C ILE A 239 -10.29 -11.31 4.27
N LEU A 240 -11.13 -10.90 5.22
CA LEU A 240 -12.49 -11.47 5.37
C LEU A 240 -13.35 -11.22 4.13
N CYS A 241 -13.31 -10.03 3.55
CA CYS A 241 -14.01 -9.73 2.28
C CYS A 241 -13.53 -10.65 1.14
N MET A 242 -12.22 -10.89 1.06
CA MET A 242 -11.64 -11.81 0.08
C MET A 242 -12.12 -13.25 0.33
N ALA A 243 -12.12 -13.70 1.58
CA ALA A 243 -12.60 -15.04 1.95
C ALA A 243 -14.07 -15.23 1.61
N VAL A 244 -14.93 -14.22 1.79
CA VAL A 244 -16.35 -14.24 1.39
C VAL A 244 -16.49 -14.47 -0.11
N GLY A 245 -15.70 -13.79 -0.96
CA GLY A 245 -15.74 -14.01 -2.41
C GLY A 245 -15.37 -15.44 -2.81
N VAL A 246 -14.32 -15.99 -2.23
CA VAL A 246 -13.92 -17.40 -2.46
C VAL A 246 -14.98 -18.37 -1.93
N TYR A 247 -15.55 -18.09 -0.75
CA TYR A 247 -16.62 -18.92 -0.18
C TYR A 247 -17.85 -19.01 -1.07
N ILE A 248 -18.25 -17.92 -1.71
CA ILE A 248 -19.36 -17.93 -2.70
C ILE A 248 -19.03 -18.88 -3.86
N THR A 249 -17.80 -18.87 -4.38
CA THR A 249 -17.37 -19.80 -5.41
C THR A 249 -17.47 -21.25 -4.96
N LEU A 250 -16.98 -21.57 -3.76
CA LEU A 250 -17.00 -22.93 -3.22
C LEU A 250 -18.43 -23.45 -2.98
N THR A 251 -19.34 -22.58 -2.53
CA THR A 251 -20.76 -22.97 -2.36
C THR A 251 -21.46 -23.25 -3.69
N LEU A 252 -21.18 -22.46 -4.71
CA LEU A 252 -21.69 -22.70 -6.06
C LEU A 252 -21.16 -24.02 -6.66
N SER A 253 -19.85 -24.26 -6.48
CA SER A 253 -19.19 -25.50 -6.88
C SER A 253 -19.82 -26.75 -6.21
N SER A 254 -20.08 -26.66 -4.90
CA SER A 254 -20.70 -27.75 -4.15
C SER A 254 -22.16 -28.01 -4.58
N ALA A 255 -22.88 -26.96 -4.96
CA ALA A 255 -24.28 -27.08 -5.45
C ALA A 255 -24.37 -27.80 -6.80
N GLU A 256 -23.40 -27.64 -7.69
CA GLU A 256 -23.31 -28.38 -8.94
C GLU A 256 -23.04 -29.89 -8.72
N ILE A 257 -22.19 -30.23 -7.75
CA ILE A 257 -21.87 -31.62 -7.39
C ILE A 257 -23.09 -32.33 -6.78
N LEU A 258 -24.00 -31.62 -6.11
CA LEU A 258 -25.21 -32.18 -5.49
C LEU A 258 -26.34 -32.38 -6.51
N ASN A 259 -26.26 -31.80 -7.69
CA ASN A 259 -27.26 -31.90 -8.77
C ASN A 259 -26.86 -32.92 -9.88
N VAL A 260 -25.75 -33.63 -9.74
CA VAL A 260 -25.30 -34.73 -10.57
C VAL A 260 -25.45 -36.03 -9.79
#